data_7fc6d7e940f5b8382d1d82347d79f33f
#
_entry.id   7fc6d7e940f5b8382d1d82347d79f33f
#
_cell.length_a   1.000
_cell.length_b   1.000
_cell.length_c   1.000
_cell.angle_alpha   90.00
_cell.angle_beta   90.00
_cell.angle_gamma   90.00
#
_symmetry.space_group_name_H-M   'P 1'
#
loop_
_entity.id
_entity.type
_entity.pdbx_description
1 polymer ?
#
loop_
_entity_poly.entity_id
_entity_poly.type
_entity_poly.pdbx_seq_one_letter_code
_entity_poly.pdbx_strand_id
1 'polypeptide(L)'
;MKIIDFSEVPSDILPLIASLVARVIFAVQQWSECHPPIAIFCDEAHLYIPSSSESSMDVQSVGSFERIAKEGRKYGVGLVVISQRPSEVNRTVLSQCNNFVAMRLTNADDQAVIKRLLPDSLGDYSEMLPILDIGEAIVVGDASILPSRIKVDAPKLKPRSATVNFWDEWNKDAINNDIENAVEALRKQSKN
;
A
#
# COMPACT_ATOMS: atom_id res chain seq x y z
N MET A 1 -4.53 -8.20 15.84
CA MET A 1 -3.90 -7.90 14.55
C MET A 1 -3.18 -9.13 14.04
N LYS A 2 -3.31 -9.47 12.77
CA LYS A 2 -2.54 -10.51 12.07
C LYS A 2 -1.71 -9.82 10.99
N ILE A 3 -0.47 -10.22 10.83
CA ILE A 3 0.45 -9.72 9.81
C ILE A 3 0.76 -10.88 8.89
N ILE A 4 0.68 -10.65 7.60
CA ILE A 4 1.08 -11.59 6.55
C ILE A 4 2.23 -10.92 5.82
N ASP A 5 3.40 -11.51 5.89
CA ASP A 5 4.61 -11.03 5.24
C ASP A 5 4.79 -11.74 3.90
N PHE A 6 4.88 -10.97 2.84
CA PHE A 6 5.08 -11.44 1.47
C PHE A 6 6.48 -11.13 0.93
N SER A 7 7.42 -10.69 1.76
CA SER A 7 8.74 -10.24 1.33
C SER A 7 9.55 -11.32 0.58
N GLU A 8 9.27 -12.60 0.85
CA GLU A 8 9.94 -13.74 0.19
C GLU A 8 9.17 -14.29 -1.02
N VAL A 9 7.99 -13.71 -1.32
CA VAL A 9 7.17 -14.14 -2.46
C VAL A 9 7.68 -13.48 -3.74
N PRO A 10 7.97 -14.26 -4.80
CA PRO A 10 8.34 -13.68 -6.11
C PRO A 10 7.28 -12.73 -6.65
N SER A 11 7.72 -11.63 -7.27
CA SER A 11 6.86 -10.53 -7.73
C SER A 11 5.79 -10.95 -8.73
N ASP A 12 6.08 -11.94 -9.56
CA ASP A 12 5.19 -12.47 -10.61
C ASP A 12 4.00 -13.27 -10.04
N ILE A 13 4.14 -13.89 -8.87
CA ILE A 13 3.05 -14.63 -8.22
C ILE A 13 2.43 -13.89 -7.03
N LEU A 14 3.05 -12.80 -6.57
CA LEU A 14 2.57 -12.01 -5.44
C LEU A 14 1.12 -11.50 -5.62
N PRO A 15 0.72 -10.94 -6.78
CA PRO A 15 -0.66 -10.49 -6.99
C PRO A 15 -1.68 -11.62 -6.81
N LEU A 16 -1.35 -12.82 -7.29
CA LEU A 16 -2.23 -13.99 -7.19
C LEU A 16 -2.43 -14.42 -5.73
N ILE A 17 -1.32 -14.52 -4.97
CA ILE A 17 -1.37 -14.94 -3.56
C ILE A 17 -2.10 -13.91 -2.71
N ALA A 18 -1.79 -12.63 -2.86
CA ALA A 18 -2.45 -11.55 -2.13
C ALA A 18 -3.96 -11.52 -2.41
N SER A 19 -4.34 -11.68 -3.69
CA SER A 19 -5.74 -11.76 -4.12
C SER A 19 -6.46 -12.97 -3.50
N LEU A 20 -5.82 -14.13 -3.47
CA LEU A 20 -6.40 -15.34 -2.87
C LEU A 20 -6.67 -15.13 -1.38
N VAL A 21 -5.72 -14.55 -0.65
CA VAL A 21 -5.87 -14.23 0.77
C VAL A 21 -7.02 -13.24 0.98
N ALA A 22 -7.07 -12.16 0.22
CA ALA A 22 -8.14 -11.16 0.30
C ALA A 22 -9.51 -11.79 0.01
N ARG A 23 -9.60 -12.64 -1.02
CA ARG A 23 -10.83 -13.35 -1.38
C ARG A 23 -11.30 -14.30 -0.28
N VAL A 24 -10.38 -15.05 0.35
CA VAL A 24 -10.74 -15.96 1.45
C VAL A 24 -11.26 -15.17 2.64
N ILE A 25 -10.59 -14.08 3.04
CA ILE A 25 -11.04 -13.21 4.13
C ILE A 25 -12.46 -12.69 3.84
N PHE A 26 -12.68 -12.19 2.62
CA PHE A 26 -13.97 -11.65 2.22
C PHE A 26 -15.07 -12.73 2.18
N ALA A 27 -14.76 -13.92 1.64
CA ALA A 27 -15.71 -15.03 1.62
C ALA A 27 -16.11 -15.49 3.04
N VAL A 28 -15.14 -15.59 3.96
CA VAL A 28 -15.44 -15.91 5.37
C VAL A 28 -16.40 -14.89 5.97
N GLN A 29 -16.17 -13.59 5.73
CA GLN A 29 -17.06 -12.54 6.20
C GLN A 29 -18.46 -12.63 5.59
N GLN A 30 -18.58 -12.98 4.32
CA GLN A 30 -19.88 -13.14 3.66
C GLN A 30 -20.73 -14.28 4.25
N TRP A 31 -20.08 -15.36 4.71
CA TRP A 31 -20.74 -16.54 5.26
C TRP A 31 -20.84 -16.55 6.79
N SER A 32 -20.23 -15.57 7.46
CA SER A 32 -20.30 -15.46 8.92
C SER A 32 -21.67 -14.91 9.35
N GLU A 33 -22.28 -15.54 10.32
CA GLU A 33 -23.52 -15.04 10.96
C GLU A 33 -23.26 -13.87 11.92
N CYS A 34 -22.03 -13.81 12.48
CA CYS A 34 -21.55 -12.75 13.35
C CYS A 34 -20.36 -12.06 12.67
N HIS A 35 -20.51 -10.81 12.26
CA HIS A 35 -19.54 -10.07 11.46
C HIS A 35 -18.74 -9.08 12.31
N PRO A 36 -17.71 -9.50 13.08
CA PRO A 36 -16.78 -8.52 13.63
C PRO A 36 -16.12 -7.78 12.46
N PRO A 37 -16.15 -6.44 12.46
CA PRO A 37 -15.57 -5.70 11.34
C PRO A 37 -14.08 -5.98 11.22
N ILE A 38 -13.61 -6.14 9.98
CA ILE A 38 -12.20 -6.39 9.63
C ILE A 38 -11.72 -5.24 8.76
N ALA A 39 -10.52 -4.73 9.03
CA ALA A 39 -9.81 -3.83 8.14
C ALA A 39 -8.60 -4.56 7.54
N ILE A 40 -8.53 -4.60 6.22
CA ILE A 40 -7.40 -5.15 5.46
C ILE A 40 -6.49 -3.99 5.08
N PHE A 41 -5.29 -3.97 5.64
CA PHE A 41 -4.26 -2.99 5.31
C PHE A 41 -3.36 -3.57 4.22
N CYS A 42 -3.34 -2.91 3.08
CA CYS A 42 -2.58 -3.29 1.90
C CYS A 42 -1.39 -2.34 1.76
N ASP A 43 -0.24 -2.71 2.34
CA ASP A 43 0.99 -1.94 2.23
C ASP A 43 1.67 -2.20 0.89
N GLU A 44 2.29 -1.17 0.30
CA GLU A 44 2.86 -1.19 -1.06
C GLU A 44 1.88 -1.79 -2.10
N ALA A 45 0.63 -1.35 -2.04
CA ALA A 45 -0.49 -1.92 -2.80
C ALA A 45 -0.25 -1.97 -4.32
N HIS A 46 0.59 -1.08 -4.88
CA HIS A 46 0.93 -1.08 -6.30
C HIS A 46 1.59 -2.39 -6.76
N LEU A 47 2.21 -3.16 -5.85
CA LEU A 47 2.86 -4.43 -6.20
C LEU A 47 1.86 -5.56 -6.49
N TYR A 48 0.63 -5.49 -5.97
CA TYR A 48 -0.35 -6.57 -6.10
C TYR A 48 -1.79 -6.12 -6.39
N ILE A 49 -2.01 -4.81 -6.49
CA ILE A 49 -3.24 -4.19 -7.00
C ILE A 49 -2.87 -3.24 -8.15
N PRO A 50 -2.19 -3.71 -9.20
CA PRO A 50 -1.64 -2.84 -10.24
C PRO A 50 -2.72 -2.16 -11.08
N SER A 51 -2.38 -0.98 -11.63
CA SER A 51 -3.26 -0.19 -12.51
C SER A 51 -3.42 -0.79 -13.90
N SER A 52 -2.38 -1.49 -14.40
CA SER A 52 -2.38 -2.20 -15.68
C SER A 52 -2.23 -3.69 -15.43
N SER A 53 -3.06 -4.48 -16.07
CA SER A 53 -2.96 -5.93 -16.08
C SER A 53 -2.35 -6.36 -17.42
N GLU A 54 -1.09 -6.81 -17.37
CA GLU A 54 -0.39 -7.33 -18.55
C GLU A 54 -0.77 -8.77 -18.86
N SER A 55 -1.36 -9.48 -17.89
CA SER A 55 -1.78 -10.87 -18.02
C SER A 55 -3.24 -11.09 -17.58
N SER A 56 -3.83 -12.19 -18.04
CA SER A 56 -5.16 -12.63 -17.59
C SER A 56 -5.17 -12.97 -16.08
N MET A 57 -4.03 -13.34 -15.50
CA MET A 57 -3.88 -13.60 -14.07
C MET A 57 -3.98 -12.31 -13.26
N ASP A 58 -3.41 -11.21 -13.75
CA ASP A 58 -3.46 -9.91 -13.08
C ASP A 58 -4.90 -9.39 -13.02
N VAL A 59 -5.66 -9.55 -14.10
CA VAL A 59 -7.10 -9.18 -14.14
C VAL A 59 -7.88 -9.91 -13.05
N GLN A 60 -7.64 -11.21 -12.88
CA GLN A 60 -8.30 -12.02 -11.86
C GLN A 60 -7.88 -11.63 -10.44
N SER A 61 -6.60 -11.28 -10.26
CA SER A 61 -6.03 -10.87 -8.97
C SER A 61 -6.65 -9.58 -8.49
N VAL A 62 -6.66 -8.56 -9.33
CA VAL A 62 -7.22 -7.24 -9.01
C VAL A 62 -8.74 -7.31 -8.73
N GLY A 63 -9.47 -8.19 -9.42
CA GLY A 63 -10.91 -8.35 -9.27
C GLY A 63 -11.37 -8.66 -7.84
N SER A 64 -10.56 -9.36 -7.04
CA SER A 64 -10.87 -9.61 -5.62
C SER A 64 -10.86 -8.33 -4.79
N PHE A 65 -9.86 -7.47 -5.00
CA PHE A 65 -9.75 -6.19 -4.30
C PHE A 65 -10.82 -5.19 -4.77
N GLU A 66 -11.12 -5.16 -6.07
CA GLU A 66 -12.21 -4.34 -6.60
C GLU A 66 -13.56 -4.72 -5.97
N ARG A 67 -13.81 -6.01 -5.82
CA ARG A 67 -15.02 -6.50 -5.18
C ARG A 67 -15.09 -6.09 -3.71
N ILE A 68 -13.98 -6.21 -2.97
CA ILE A 68 -13.92 -5.77 -1.58
C ILE A 68 -14.14 -4.26 -1.49
N ALA A 69 -13.51 -3.48 -2.36
CA ALA A 69 -13.67 -2.03 -2.38
C ALA A 69 -15.13 -1.60 -2.64
N LYS A 70 -15.84 -2.30 -3.54
CA LYS A 70 -17.25 -2.02 -3.89
C LYS A 70 -18.27 -2.52 -2.86
N GLU A 71 -18.04 -3.71 -2.31
CA GLU A 71 -19.05 -4.45 -1.53
C GLU A 71 -18.65 -4.68 -0.07
N GLY A 72 -17.39 -4.45 0.29
CA GLY A 72 -16.83 -4.81 1.60
C GLY A 72 -17.60 -4.23 2.77
N ARG A 73 -18.04 -2.97 2.66
CA ARG A 73 -18.85 -2.29 3.69
C ARG A 73 -20.09 -3.09 4.09
N LYS A 74 -20.73 -3.75 3.14
CA LYS A 74 -21.95 -4.55 3.39
C LYS A 74 -21.67 -5.74 4.33
N TYR A 75 -20.44 -6.27 4.28
CA TYR A 75 -20.03 -7.45 5.06
C TYR A 75 -19.05 -7.10 6.17
N GLY A 76 -18.91 -5.82 6.52
CA GLY A 76 -18.01 -5.37 7.56
C GLY A 76 -16.52 -5.47 7.21
N VAL A 77 -16.16 -5.46 5.91
CA VAL A 77 -14.77 -5.47 5.46
C VAL A 77 -14.39 -4.10 4.94
N GLY A 78 -13.43 -3.45 5.60
CA GLY A 78 -12.80 -2.21 5.15
C GLY A 78 -11.47 -2.52 4.43
N LEU A 79 -11.16 -1.74 3.40
CA LEU A 79 -9.89 -1.81 2.67
C LEU A 79 -9.12 -0.52 2.90
N VAL A 80 -7.87 -0.64 3.36
CA VAL A 80 -6.93 0.47 3.50
C VAL A 80 -5.79 0.24 2.53
N VAL A 81 -5.72 1.09 1.52
CA VAL A 81 -4.70 1.01 0.46
C VAL A 81 -3.57 1.98 0.79
N ILE A 82 -2.36 1.49 0.91
CA ILE A 82 -1.16 2.27 1.21
C ILE A 82 -0.19 2.09 0.04
N SER A 83 0.24 3.19 -0.56
CA SER A 83 1.17 3.15 -1.69
C SER A 83 1.97 4.44 -1.80
N GLN A 84 3.23 4.32 -2.19
CA GLN A 84 4.08 5.45 -2.56
C GLN A 84 3.87 5.86 -4.03
N ARG A 85 3.19 5.01 -4.82
CA ARG A 85 2.95 5.19 -6.26
C ARG A 85 1.48 5.03 -6.61
N PRO A 86 0.63 5.99 -6.27
CA PRO A 86 -0.80 5.91 -6.55
C PRO A 86 -1.13 5.78 -8.05
N SER A 87 -0.27 6.25 -8.95
CA SER A 87 -0.45 6.09 -10.40
C SER A 87 -0.35 4.63 -10.86
N GLU A 88 0.36 3.79 -10.12
CA GLU A 88 0.53 2.36 -10.40
C GLU A 88 -0.55 1.49 -9.73
N VAL A 89 -1.42 2.07 -8.89
CA VAL A 89 -2.52 1.33 -8.23
C VAL A 89 -3.78 1.34 -9.09
N ASN A 90 -4.55 0.24 -9.05
CA ASN A 90 -5.80 0.09 -9.79
C ASN A 90 -6.79 1.23 -9.50
N ARG A 91 -7.23 1.90 -10.58
CA ARG A 91 -8.09 3.08 -10.51
C ARG A 91 -9.48 2.78 -9.95
N THR A 92 -10.03 1.60 -10.24
CA THR A 92 -11.34 1.20 -9.71
C THR A 92 -11.28 1.09 -8.19
N VAL A 93 -10.23 0.48 -7.64
CA VAL A 93 -10.03 0.37 -6.19
C VAL A 93 -9.89 1.76 -5.56
N LEU A 94 -9.02 2.61 -6.12
CA LEU A 94 -8.83 3.98 -5.60
C LEU A 94 -10.11 4.81 -5.65
N SER A 95 -10.91 4.71 -6.73
CA SER A 95 -12.16 5.47 -6.86
C SER A 95 -13.26 5.05 -5.88
N GLN A 96 -13.14 3.90 -5.26
CA GLN A 96 -14.06 3.44 -4.21
C GLN A 96 -13.60 3.85 -2.80
N CYS A 97 -12.42 4.45 -2.65
CA CYS A 97 -11.95 4.99 -1.38
C CYS A 97 -12.71 6.29 -1.07
N ASN A 98 -13.32 6.34 0.09
CA ASN A 98 -14.06 7.52 0.56
C ASN A 98 -13.19 8.53 1.29
N ASN A 99 -12.00 8.12 1.73
CA ASN A 99 -11.09 8.93 2.52
C ASN A 99 -9.68 8.81 1.96
N PHE A 100 -8.98 9.93 1.91
CA PHE A 100 -7.61 10.02 1.44
C PHE A 100 -6.75 10.74 2.46
N VAL A 101 -5.57 10.18 2.70
CA VAL A 101 -4.48 10.81 3.44
C VAL A 101 -3.30 10.90 2.47
N ALA A 102 -3.15 12.04 1.82
CA ALA A 102 -2.10 12.27 0.85
C ALA A 102 -0.91 12.98 1.50
N MET A 103 0.22 12.32 1.54
CA MET A 103 1.50 12.89 1.96
C MET A 103 2.20 13.54 0.75
N ARG A 104 3.44 14.00 0.93
CA ARG A 104 4.20 14.65 -0.15
C ARG A 104 4.35 13.73 -1.37
N LEU A 105 3.92 14.22 -2.52
CA LEU A 105 4.08 13.58 -3.82
C LEU A 105 4.81 14.53 -4.77
N THR A 106 5.95 14.09 -5.30
CA THR A 106 6.78 14.90 -6.21
C THR A 106 6.60 14.52 -7.68
N ASN A 107 6.12 13.29 -7.95
CA ASN A 107 5.87 12.82 -9.32
C ASN A 107 4.55 13.38 -9.85
N ALA A 108 4.56 13.90 -11.09
CA ALA A 108 3.39 14.53 -11.72
C ALA A 108 2.25 13.53 -12.00
N ASP A 109 2.56 12.29 -12.37
CA ASP A 109 1.55 11.25 -12.63
C ASP A 109 0.81 10.87 -11.35
N ASP A 110 1.53 10.74 -10.24
CA ASP A 110 0.96 10.45 -8.93
C ASP A 110 0.07 11.59 -8.44
N GLN A 111 0.52 12.84 -8.62
CA GLN A 111 -0.29 14.04 -8.30
C GLN A 111 -1.56 14.09 -9.14
N ALA A 112 -1.46 13.74 -10.44
CA ALA A 112 -2.62 13.74 -11.33
C ALA A 112 -3.68 12.72 -10.93
N VAL A 113 -3.29 11.57 -10.39
CA VAL A 113 -4.23 10.58 -9.86
C VAL A 113 -4.97 11.14 -8.65
N ILE A 114 -4.24 11.67 -7.67
CA ILE A 114 -4.85 12.25 -6.47
C ILE A 114 -5.75 13.43 -6.84
N LYS A 115 -5.31 14.32 -7.74
CA LYS A 115 -6.12 15.45 -8.22
C LYS A 115 -7.47 15.03 -8.81
N ARG A 116 -7.51 13.91 -9.54
CA ARG A 116 -8.76 13.37 -10.12
C ARG A 116 -9.69 12.73 -9.09
N LEU A 117 -9.16 12.29 -7.96
CA LEU A 117 -9.93 11.68 -6.88
C LEU A 117 -10.49 12.72 -5.89
N LEU A 118 -9.89 13.92 -5.87
CA LEU A 118 -10.38 15.04 -5.07
C LEU A 118 -11.56 15.73 -5.77
N PRO A 119 -12.56 16.21 -5.04
CA PRO A 119 -13.59 17.09 -5.59
C PRO A 119 -12.98 18.35 -6.24
N ASP A 120 -13.58 18.84 -7.33
CA ASP A 120 -13.11 20.02 -8.09
C ASP A 120 -12.94 21.27 -7.23
N SER A 121 -13.78 21.42 -6.19
CA SER A 121 -13.70 22.52 -5.22
C SER A 121 -12.41 22.55 -4.39
N LEU A 122 -11.58 21.49 -4.48
CA LEU A 122 -10.36 21.30 -3.73
C LEU A 122 -9.09 21.38 -4.59
N GLY A 123 -9.21 21.96 -5.80
CA GLY A 123 -8.09 22.08 -6.74
C GLY A 123 -6.81 22.64 -6.12
N ASP A 124 -6.94 23.67 -5.30
CA ASP A 124 -5.80 24.34 -4.65
C ASP A 124 -5.02 23.40 -3.69
N TYR A 125 -5.71 22.45 -3.04
CA TYR A 125 -5.06 21.50 -2.15
C TYR A 125 -4.14 20.53 -2.90
N SER A 126 -4.44 20.20 -4.14
CA SER A 126 -3.59 19.31 -4.95
C SER A 126 -2.25 19.98 -5.31
N GLU A 127 -2.21 21.30 -5.41
CA GLU A 127 -0.99 22.07 -5.66
C GLU A 127 -0.04 22.10 -4.45
N MET A 128 -0.56 21.78 -3.27
CA MET A 128 0.25 21.68 -2.06
C MET A 128 1.00 20.35 -1.94
N LEU A 129 0.60 19.29 -2.66
CA LEU A 129 1.20 17.95 -2.54
C LEU A 129 2.74 17.93 -2.71
N PRO A 130 3.35 18.64 -3.69
CA PRO A 130 4.80 18.61 -3.84
C PRO A 130 5.56 19.41 -2.77
N ILE A 131 4.92 20.35 -2.12
CA ILE A 131 5.55 21.27 -1.14
C ILE A 131 5.28 20.88 0.31
N LEU A 132 4.53 19.82 0.57
CA LEU A 132 4.35 19.30 1.93
C LEU A 132 5.69 18.91 2.54
N ASP A 133 5.85 19.20 3.83
CA ASP A 133 7.03 18.82 4.60
C ASP A 133 6.95 17.35 5.06
N ILE A 134 8.04 16.84 5.60
CA ILE A 134 8.11 15.48 6.16
C ILE A 134 7.08 15.35 7.29
N GLY A 135 6.24 14.30 7.18
CA GLY A 135 5.17 14.02 8.13
C GLY A 135 3.94 14.93 7.97
N GLU A 136 3.88 15.81 6.99
CA GLU A 136 2.66 16.52 6.66
C GLU A 136 1.79 15.74 5.69
N ALA A 137 0.48 15.87 5.84
CA ALA A 137 -0.50 15.24 4.99
C ALA A 137 -1.72 16.12 4.77
N ILE A 138 -2.39 15.92 3.65
CA ILE A 138 -3.72 16.44 3.36
C ILE A 138 -4.71 15.31 3.61
N VAL A 139 -5.69 15.55 4.46
CA VAL A 139 -6.80 14.62 4.77
C VAL A 139 -8.06 15.12 4.11
N VAL A 140 -8.70 14.25 3.33
CA VAL A 140 -9.93 14.55 2.59
C VAL A 140 -10.83 13.33 2.59
N GLY A 141 -12.13 13.55 2.66
CA GLY A 141 -13.16 12.51 2.52
C GLY A 141 -14.19 12.56 3.64
N ASP A 142 -15.01 11.52 3.70
CA ASP A 142 -16.17 11.44 4.62
C ASP A 142 -15.78 11.50 6.11
N ALA A 143 -14.55 11.15 6.45
CA ALA A 143 -14.05 11.20 7.83
C ALA A 143 -13.61 12.60 8.27
N SER A 144 -13.52 13.56 7.35
CA SER A 144 -13.11 14.93 7.64
C SER A 144 -14.15 15.90 7.09
N ILE A 145 -14.75 16.72 7.96
CA ILE A 145 -15.78 17.68 7.57
C ILE A 145 -15.25 18.67 6.53
N LEU A 146 -13.98 19.03 6.65
CA LEU A 146 -13.27 19.91 5.72
C LEU A 146 -11.91 19.31 5.36
N PRO A 147 -11.43 19.52 4.14
CA PRO A 147 -10.06 19.20 3.78
C PRO A 147 -9.10 19.88 4.74
N SER A 148 -8.16 19.12 5.27
CA SER A 148 -7.29 19.62 6.31
C SER A 148 -5.84 19.24 6.03
N ARG A 149 -4.94 20.22 6.14
CA ARG A 149 -3.50 19.93 6.24
C ARG A 149 -3.17 19.61 7.69
N ILE A 150 -2.57 18.48 7.92
CA ILE A 150 -2.20 18.00 9.25
C ILE A 150 -0.71 17.71 9.33
N LYS A 151 -0.17 17.72 10.53
CA LYS A 151 1.16 17.16 10.85
C LYS A 151 0.96 15.86 11.61
N VAL A 152 1.50 14.79 11.07
CA VAL A 152 1.48 13.47 11.72
C VAL A 152 2.62 13.41 12.73
N ASP A 153 2.32 13.00 13.94
CA ASP A 153 3.31 12.83 14.99
C ASP A 153 4.29 11.70 14.63
N ALA A 154 5.55 11.88 14.99
CA ALA A 154 6.54 10.83 14.82
C ALA A 154 6.16 9.59 15.69
N PRO A 155 6.34 8.36 15.16
CA PRO A 155 6.01 7.16 15.93
C PRO A 155 6.90 7.05 17.16
N LYS A 156 6.29 6.66 18.29
CA LYS A 156 7.03 6.46 19.57
C LYS A 156 8.07 5.35 19.45
N LEU A 157 7.77 4.32 18.66
CA LEU A 157 8.71 3.24 18.36
C LEU A 157 9.26 3.47 16.96
N LYS A 158 10.58 3.60 16.85
CA LYS A 158 11.24 3.70 15.53
C LYS A 158 11.02 2.42 14.76
N PRO A 159 10.56 2.49 13.50
CA PRO A 159 10.47 1.32 12.65
C PRO A 159 11.87 0.74 12.45
N ARG A 160 11.98 -0.60 12.45
CA ARG A 160 13.22 -1.29 12.10
C ARG A 160 13.38 -1.34 10.57
N SER A 161 13.33 -0.18 9.92
CA SER A 161 13.68 -0.08 8.51
C SER A 161 15.19 -0.14 8.40
N ALA A 162 15.71 -1.19 7.83
CA ALA A 162 17.13 -1.37 7.57
C ALA A 162 17.56 -0.51 6.36
N THR A 163 17.42 0.80 6.47
CA THR A 163 18.08 1.69 5.50
C THR A 163 19.57 1.66 5.85
N VAL A 164 20.34 1.00 4.99
CA VAL A 164 21.80 0.95 5.12
C VAL A 164 22.34 2.37 4.97
N ASN A 165 23.06 2.86 5.98
CA ASN A 165 23.80 4.10 5.83
C ASN A 165 25.05 3.81 4.99
N PHE A 166 24.97 4.10 3.69
CA PHE A 166 26.03 3.81 2.74
C PHE A 166 27.40 4.40 3.15
N TRP A 167 27.41 5.62 3.71
CA TRP A 167 28.65 6.25 4.14
C TRP A 167 29.32 5.52 5.31
N ASP A 168 28.53 5.07 6.28
CA ASP A 168 29.04 4.32 7.43
C ASP A 168 29.51 2.92 6.99
N GLU A 169 28.80 2.28 6.07
CA GLU A 169 29.18 0.96 5.57
C GLU A 169 30.42 1.02 4.68
N TRP A 170 30.52 2.02 3.79
CA TRP A 170 31.69 2.19 2.91
C TRP A 170 32.97 2.58 3.65
N ASN A 171 32.86 3.20 4.82
CA ASN A 171 33.99 3.56 5.64
C ASN A 171 34.44 2.45 6.61
N LYS A 172 33.79 1.28 6.59
CA LYS A 172 34.25 0.12 7.36
C LYS A 172 35.41 -0.57 6.66
N ASP A 173 36.55 -0.70 7.36
CA ASP A 173 37.81 -1.28 6.84
C ASP A 173 37.74 -2.79 6.53
N ALA A 174 36.65 -3.47 6.84
CA ALA A 174 36.46 -4.89 6.60
C ALA A 174 35.17 -5.17 5.86
N ILE A 175 35.28 -5.35 4.56
CA ILE A 175 34.21 -6.01 3.78
C ILE A 175 34.28 -7.49 4.14
N ASN A 176 33.46 -7.91 5.09
CA ASN A 176 33.26 -9.32 5.33
C ASN A 176 32.44 -9.86 4.15
N ASN A 177 33.14 -10.50 3.21
CA ASN A 177 32.54 -11.08 2.01
C ASN A 177 31.75 -12.33 2.40
N ASP A 178 30.54 -12.15 2.91
CA ASP A 178 29.59 -13.22 3.20
C ASP A 178 28.83 -13.66 1.93
N ILE A 179 29.51 -13.53 0.78
CA ILE A 179 28.92 -13.86 -0.54
C ILE A 179 28.59 -15.36 -0.62
N GLU A 180 29.46 -16.22 -0.08
CA GLU A 180 29.24 -17.66 -0.12
C GLU A 180 27.98 -18.05 0.68
N ASN A 181 27.82 -17.51 1.88
CA ASN A 181 26.62 -17.74 2.69
C ASN A 181 25.37 -17.13 2.06
N ALA A 182 25.49 -15.96 1.45
CA ALA A 182 24.40 -15.33 0.72
C ALA A 182 23.95 -16.19 -0.49
N VAL A 183 24.90 -16.74 -1.25
CA VAL A 183 24.61 -17.65 -2.39
C VAL A 183 23.98 -18.95 -1.89
N GLU A 184 24.42 -19.48 -0.76
CA GLU A 184 23.81 -20.67 -0.17
C GLU A 184 22.39 -20.42 0.32
N ALA A 185 22.14 -19.28 0.99
CA ALA A 185 20.82 -18.85 1.42
C ALA A 185 19.87 -18.66 0.21
N LEU A 186 20.38 -18.04 -0.85
CA LEU A 186 19.62 -17.89 -2.11
C LEU A 186 19.26 -19.23 -2.74
N ARG A 187 20.20 -20.19 -2.77
CA ARG A 187 19.94 -21.53 -3.30
C ARG A 187 18.91 -22.31 -2.48
N LYS A 188 18.91 -22.13 -1.17
CA LYS A 188 17.94 -22.73 -0.26
C LYS A 188 16.61 -21.98 -0.23
N GLN A 189 16.52 -20.80 -0.84
CA GLN A 189 15.39 -19.86 -0.74
C GLN A 189 14.97 -19.60 0.71
N SER A 190 15.92 -19.59 1.62
CA SER A 190 15.69 -19.30 3.03
C SER A 190 16.86 -18.52 3.61
N LYS A 191 16.53 -17.50 4.41
CA LYS A 191 17.52 -16.81 5.26
C LYS A 191 17.61 -17.57 6.59
N ASN A 192 18.83 -17.90 7.05
CA ASN A 192 19.04 -18.47 8.37
C ASN A 192 18.68 -17.49 9.48
#